data_e771aab0928da3b2641bf39c7eaa0432
#
_entry.id   e771aab0928da3b2641bf39c7eaa0432
#
_cell.length_a   1.000
_cell.length_b   1.000
_cell.length_c   1.000
_cell.angle_alpha   90.00
_cell.angle_beta   90.00
_cell.angle_gamma   90.00
#
_symmetry.space_group_name_H-M   'P 1'
#
loop_
_entity.id
_entity.type
_entity.pdbx_description
1 polymer ?
#
loop_
_entity_poly.entity_id
_entity_poly.type
_entity_poly.pdbx_seq_one_letter_code
_entity_poly.pdbx_strand_id
1 'polypeptide(L)'
;MSGSPFYITQTLFTMKKVILALITLLAATTLATAQMRPTIKVEAGANFSNMTGKANGETNDGDILTGYRVGAGVEFAISDGFYINPGLYFLSRGAKATVELPKTTDYAMKVVSSTWLHNVEIPVHVGYRVAVAPNMAVSIQAGPWFSYGFLGKVSQKTTVIGEGKLADAAREYAKASDEATNNGETSPYKTDPKVLKPFDLGVGMQAAFEYRQFGVNLGFEYGLLNTSGFDAVKVNNMNFYVGLGYRF
;
A
#
# COMPACT_ATOMS: atom_id res chain seq x y z
N MET A 1 26.33 -21.12 9.54
CA MET A 1 27.07 -19.89 9.16
C MET A 1 26.45 -18.74 9.92
N SER A 2 27.14 -18.24 10.94
CA SER A 2 26.61 -17.21 11.87
C SER A 2 26.64 -15.84 11.20
N GLY A 3 25.48 -15.27 10.94
CA GLY A 3 25.36 -13.87 10.52
C GLY A 3 25.94 -12.95 11.60
N SER A 4 26.96 -12.20 11.29
CA SER A 4 27.70 -11.34 12.19
C SER A 4 26.75 -10.33 12.86
N PRO A 5 26.79 -10.15 14.19
CA PRO A 5 25.97 -9.18 14.92
C PRO A 5 26.22 -7.73 14.51
N PHE A 6 27.26 -7.48 13.77
CA PHE A 6 27.67 -6.16 13.27
C PHE A 6 26.67 -5.54 12.27
N TYR A 7 26.05 -6.33 11.40
CA TYR A 7 25.07 -5.84 10.40
C TYR A 7 23.74 -5.41 11.04
N ILE A 8 23.29 -6.12 12.07
CA ILE A 8 22.04 -5.78 12.77
C ILE A 8 22.17 -4.43 13.50
N THR A 9 23.33 -4.18 14.09
CA THR A 9 23.60 -2.94 14.82
C THR A 9 23.69 -1.72 13.90
N GLN A 10 24.28 -1.86 12.70
CA GLN A 10 24.33 -0.77 11.73
C GLN A 10 22.94 -0.41 11.17
N THR A 11 22.10 -1.40 10.87
CA THR A 11 20.75 -1.16 10.35
C THR A 11 19.86 -0.47 11.40
N LEU A 12 19.92 -0.92 12.66
CA LEU A 12 19.22 -0.28 13.78
C LEU A 12 19.69 1.16 14.04
N PHE A 13 20.99 1.42 13.90
CA PHE A 13 21.57 2.75 14.08
C PHE A 13 21.16 3.72 12.95
N THR A 14 21.09 3.22 11.72
CA THR A 14 20.61 3.99 10.56
C THR A 14 19.11 4.29 10.66
N MET A 15 18.29 3.32 11.06
CA MET A 15 16.86 3.53 11.30
C MET A 15 16.60 4.57 12.40
N LYS A 16 17.34 4.53 13.52
CA LYS A 16 17.22 5.54 14.58
C LYS A 16 17.56 6.95 14.09
N LYS A 17 18.57 7.09 13.24
CA LYS A 17 18.95 8.39 12.63
C LYS A 17 17.87 8.91 11.68
N VAL A 18 17.28 8.05 10.87
CA VAL A 18 16.19 8.43 9.95
C VAL A 18 14.95 8.83 10.73
N ILE A 19 14.57 8.08 11.77
CA ILE A 19 13.44 8.42 12.65
C ILE A 19 13.72 9.75 13.38
N LEU A 20 14.93 9.95 13.90
CA LEU A 20 15.31 11.18 14.57
C LEU A 20 15.29 12.37 13.59
N ALA A 21 15.79 12.20 12.37
CA ALA A 21 15.75 13.22 11.32
C ALA A 21 14.30 13.58 10.92
N LEU A 22 13.41 12.59 10.81
CA LEU A 22 11.98 12.80 10.55
C LEU A 22 11.31 13.53 11.72
N ILE A 23 11.60 13.15 12.96
CA ILE A 23 11.07 13.84 14.16
C ILE A 23 11.60 15.27 14.22
N THR A 24 12.89 15.49 13.92
CA THR A 24 13.51 16.82 13.92
C THR A 24 12.94 17.70 12.80
N LEU A 25 12.66 17.13 11.62
CA LEU A 25 12.01 17.82 10.51
C LEU A 25 10.56 18.19 10.86
N LEU A 26 9.82 17.28 11.51
CA LEU A 26 8.48 17.55 12.02
C LEU A 26 8.50 18.64 13.12
N ALA A 27 9.46 18.59 14.04
CA ALA A 27 9.62 19.59 15.10
C ALA A 27 10.08 20.95 14.54
N ALA A 28 10.94 20.99 13.53
CA ALA A 28 11.37 22.22 12.88
C ALA A 28 10.21 22.93 12.14
N THR A 29 9.29 22.15 11.55
CA THR A 29 8.07 22.72 10.93
C THR A 29 7.14 23.34 11.98
N THR A 30 7.05 22.79 13.20
CA THR A 30 6.22 23.35 14.28
C THR A 30 6.75 24.67 14.83
N LEU A 31 8.07 24.88 14.82
CA LEU A 31 8.69 26.15 15.29
C LEU A 31 8.52 27.29 14.26
N ALA A 32 8.53 26.98 12.98
CA ALA A 32 8.30 27.96 11.91
C ALA A 32 6.82 28.38 11.79
N THR A 33 5.89 27.62 12.34
CA THR A 33 4.44 27.78 12.19
C THR A 33 3.73 28.34 13.41
N ALA A 34 4.44 29.00 14.35
CA ALA A 34 3.84 29.59 15.55
C ALA A 34 2.73 30.64 15.25
N GLN A 35 2.58 31.07 14.00
CA GLN A 35 1.47 31.92 13.52
C GLN A 35 0.45 31.18 12.64
N MET A 36 0.70 29.92 12.24
CA MET A 36 -0.21 29.13 11.43
C MET A 36 -1.11 28.30 12.35
N ARG A 37 -2.40 28.35 12.13
CA ARG A 37 -3.34 27.43 12.81
C ARG A 37 -3.37 26.12 12.01
N PRO A 38 -2.72 25.04 12.47
CA PRO A 38 -2.77 23.77 11.79
C PRO A 38 -4.20 23.20 11.86
N THR A 39 -4.66 22.63 10.77
CA THR A 39 -5.95 21.93 10.72
C THR A 39 -5.67 20.43 10.70
N ILE A 40 -6.23 19.71 11.66
CA ILE A 40 -6.13 18.25 11.70
C ILE A 40 -7.24 17.67 10.80
N LYS A 41 -6.87 16.71 9.97
CA LYS A 41 -7.79 15.97 9.12
C LYS A 41 -7.65 14.48 9.40
N VAL A 42 -8.76 13.79 9.65
CA VAL A 42 -8.80 12.33 9.75
C VAL A 42 -9.52 11.76 8.54
N GLU A 43 -9.07 10.63 8.05
CA GLU A 43 -9.60 10.01 6.85
C GLU A 43 -9.71 8.49 7.01
N ALA A 44 -10.80 7.93 6.48
CA ALA A 44 -10.99 6.49 6.39
C ALA A 44 -11.68 6.14 5.08
N GLY A 45 -11.28 5.02 4.47
CA GLY A 45 -11.85 4.63 3.18
C GLY A 45 -11.38 3.27 2.68
N ALA A 46 -11.85 2.95 1.47
CA ALA A 46 -11.45 1.77 0.73
C ALA A 46 -10.19 2.08 -0.11
N ASN A 47 -9.28 1.13 -0.13
CA ASN A 47 -8.08 1.14 -0.96
C ASN A 47 -8.15 0.03 -2.00
N PHE A 48 -7.95 0.36 -3.26
CA PHE A 48 -7.93 -0.55 -4.39
C PHE A 48 -6.50 -0.59 -4.92
N SER A 49 -5.80 -1.65 -4.62
CA SER A 49 -4.39 -1.78 -4.94
C SER A 49 -4.12 -2.83 -6.00
N ASN A 50 -3.05 -2.62 -6.73
CA ASN A 50 -2.50 -3.54 -7.69
C ASN A 50 -0.97 -3.51 -7.62
N MET A 51 -0.33 -4.56 -8.12
CA MET A 51 1.10 -4.66 -8.31
C MET A 51 1.39 -4.97 -9.78
N THR A 52 2.13 -4.09 -10.42
CA THR A 52 2.63 -4.32 -11.77
C THR A 52 3.97 -5.04 -11.70
N GLY A 53 4.04 -6.26 -12.21
CA GLY A 53 5.25 -7.07 -12.32
C GLY A 53 5.86 -6.96 -13.72
N LYS A 54 7.18 -6.76 -13.80
CA LYS A 54 7.94 -6.84 -15.07
C LYS A 54 9.03 -7.88 -14.97
N ALA A 55 8.99 -8.89 -15.84
CA ALA A 55 10.00 -9.93 -15.94
C ALA A 55 10.28 -10.24 -17.41
N ASN A 56 11.53 -10.37 -17.80
CA ASN A 56 11.97 -10.72 -19.17
C ASN A 56 11.37 -9.83 -20.28
N GLY A 57 11.10 -8.54 -19.96
CA GLY A 57 10.50 -7.60 -20.93
C GLY A 57 8.97 -7.66 -21.02
N GLU A 58 8.33 -8.65 -20.40
CA GLU A 58 6.88 -8.75 -20.32
C GLU A 58 6.35 -8.06 -19.05
N THR A 59 5.23 -7.38 -19.20
CA THR A 59 4.53 -6.75 -18.07
C THR A 59 3.30 -7.60 -17.73
N ASN A 60 3.22 -8.02 -16.48
CA ASN A 60 2.07 -8.72 -15.93
C ASN A 60 1.46 -7.85 -14.83
N ASP A 61 0.26 -7.38 -15.06
CA ASP A 61 -0.51 -6.66 -14.06
C ASP A 61 -1.35 -7.66 -13.26
N GLY A 62 -1.26 -7.58 -11.94
CA GLY A 62 -2.13 -8.34 -11.06
C GLY A 62 -3.57 -7.83 -11.13
N ASP A 63 -4.50 -8.59 -10.59
CA ASP A 63 -5.87 -8.15 -10.38
C ASP A 63 -5.95 -7.22 -9.15
N ILE A 64 -6.96 -6.34 -9.16
CA ILE A 64 -7.20 -5.41 -8.05
C ILE A 64 -7.53 -6.16 -6.77
N LEU A 65 -6.86 -5.77 -5.69
CA LEU A 65 -7.16 -6.18 -4.32
C LEU A 65 -7.78 -4.99 -3.57
N THR A 66 -8.98 -5.22 -3.02
CA THR A 66 -9.67 -4.20 -2.22
C THR A 66 -9.24 -4.30 -0.77
N GLY A 67 -8.78 -3.20 -0.22
CA GLY A 67 -8.31 -3.09 1.15
C GLY A 67 -8.88 -1.85 1.85
N TYR A 68 -8.21 -1.41 2.91
CA TYR A 68 -8.57 -0.24 3.69
C TYR A 68 -7.44 0.79 3.71
N ARG A 69 -7.80 2.05 3.97
CA ARG A 69 -6.90 3.16 4.29
C ARG A 69 -7.53 3.97 5.43
N VAL A 70 -6.78 4.20 6.50
CA VAL A 70 -7.22 5.01 7.64
C VAL A 70 -6.02 5.78 8.19
N GLY A 71 -6.23 7.05 8.53
CA GLY A 71 -5.14 7.85 9.06
C GLY A 71 -5.53 9.29 9.32
N ALA A 72 -4.50 10.09 9.57
CA ALA A 72 -4.65 11.51 9.83
C ALA A 72 -3.53 12.30 9.13
N GLY A 73 -3.86 13.52 8.75
CA GLY A 73 -2.93 14.53 8.26
C GLY A 73 -3.06 15.83 9.04
N VAL A 74 -2.04 16.66 8.91
CA VAL A 74 -2.04 18.01 9.47
C VAL A 74 -1.82 18.99 8.32
N GLU A 75 -2.80 19.81 8.05
CA GLU A 75 -2.71 20.84 7.01
C GLU A 75 -2.13 22.13 7.59
N PHE A 76 -1.04 22.58 7.03
CA PHE A 76 -0.41 23.86 7.32
C PHE A 76 -0.63 24.81 6.16
N ALA A 77 -1.45 25.84 6.35
CA ALA A 77 -1.67 26.87 5.35
C ALA A 77 -0.37 27.65 5.08
N ILE A 78 0.01 27.78 3.80
CA ILE A 78 1.23 28.51 3.38
C ILE A 78 0.85 29.89 2.86
N SER A 79 -0.15 29.97 2.02
CA SER A 79 -0.64 31.16 1.35
C SER A 79 -2.10 30.94 0.91
N ASP A 80 -2.72 31.93 0.29
CA ASP A 80 -4.12 31.92 -0.15
C ASP A 80 -4.48 30.62 -0.89
N GLY A 81 -5.15 29.71 -0.17
CA GLY A 81 -5.56 28.40 -0.66
C GLY A 81 -4.47 27.32 -0.71
N PHE A 82 -3.18 27.66 -0.66
CA PHE A 82 -2.08 26.71 -0.64
C PHE A 82 -1.81 26.17 0.76
N TYR A 83 -1.56 24.88 0.84
CA TYR A 83 -1.20 24.20 2.10
C TYR A 83 -0.21 23.05 1.87
N ILE A 84 0.50 22.67 2.91
CA ILE A 84 1.24 21.43 2.99
C ILE A 84 0.55 20.48 3.96
N ASN A 85 0.46 19.21 3.61
CA ASN A 85 -0.27 18.20 4.36
C ASN A 85 0.60 16.94 4.56
N PRO A 86 1.48 16.92 5.56
CA PRO A 86 2.05 15.68 6.04
C PRO A 86 0.98 14.83 6.75
N GLY A 87 1.05 13.51 6.59
CA GLY A 87 0.09 12.59 7.19
C GLY A 87 0.73 11.31 7.68
N LEU A 88 -0.06 10.53 8.40
CA LEU A 88 0.26 9.16 8.81
C LEU A 88 -0.96 8.28 8.57
N TYR A 89 -0.78 7.24 7.77
CA TYR A 89 -1.85 6.35 7.35
C TYR A 89 -1.48 4.89 7.57
N PHE A 90 -2.47 4.10 7.97
CA PHE A 90 -2.42 2.65 7.96
C PHE A 90 -3.28 2.17 6.79
N LEU A 91 -2.72 1.32 5.95
CA LEU A 91 -3.43 0.83 4.79
C LEU A 91 -3.04 -0.61 4.46
N SER A 92 -3.96 -1.30 3.80
CA SER A 92 -3.65 -2.57 3.19
C SER A 92 -3.46 -2.40 1.68
N ARG A 93 -2.37 -2.96 1.17
CA ARG A 93 -2.01 -3.05 -0.25
C ARG A 93 -1.89 -4.50 -0.67
N GLY A 94 -1.77 -4.72 -1.95
CA GLY A 94 -1.47 -6.03 -2.49
C GLY A 94 -1.98 -6.19 -3.90
N ALA A 95 -2.01 -7.43 -4.34
CA ALA A 95 -2.56 -7.81 -5.63
C ALA A 95 -3.12 -9.22 -5.56
N LYS A 96 -4.00 -9.53 -6.50
CA LYS A 96 -4.40 -10.90 -6.81
C LYS A 96 -3.70 -11.34 -8.09
N ALA A 97 -3.30 -12.59 -8.13
CA ALA A 97 -2.81 -13.24 -9.34
C ALA A 97 -3.71 -14.43 -9.64
N THR A 98 -4.23 -14.46 -10.86
CA THR A 98 -5.05 -15.55 -11.34
C THR A 98 -4.27 -16.32 -12.39
N VAL A 99 -4.08 -17.62 -12.15
CA VAL A 99 -3.44 -18.53 -13.10
C VAL A 99 -4.45 -19.61 -13.49
N GLU A 100 -4.74 -19.70 -14.77
CA GLU A 100 -5.52 -20.79 -15.35
C GLU A 100 -4.57 -21.81 -15.95
N LEU A 101 -4.56 -23.01 -15.38
CA LEU A 101 -3.74 -24.09 -15.91
C LEU A 101 -4.39 -24.68 -17.18
N PRO A 102 -3.58 -25.21 -18.12
CA PRO A 102 -4.10 -25.82 -19.33
C PRO A 102 -5.18 -26.86 -19.00
N LYS A 103 -6.30 -26.75 -19.69
CA LYS A 103 -7.41 -27.69 -19.52
C LYS A 103 -6.97 -29.10 -19.99
N THR A 104 -7.14 -30.06 -19.11
CA THR A 104 -7.01 -31.49 -19.47
C THR A 104 -8.32 -32.01 -20.01
N THR A 105 -8.34 -33.28 -20.47
CA THR A 105 -9.59 -33.93 -20.92
C THR A 105 -10.62 -34.05 -19.80
N ASP A 106 -10.15 -34.18 -18.55
CA ASP A 106 -10.96 -34.53 -17.38
C ASP A 106 -11.29 -33.38 -16.47
N TYR A 107 -10.40 -32.35 -16.41
CA TYR A 107 -10.61 -31.17 -15.55
C TYR A 107 -9.88 -29.92 -16.02
N ALA A 108 -10.35 -28.76 -15.56
CA ALA A 108 -9.68 -27.47 -15.62
C ALA A 108 -9.36 -26.99 -14.20
N MET A 109 -8.24 -26.32 -14.01
CA MET A 109 -7.81 -25.81 -12.72
C MET A 109 -7.52 -24.31 -12.82
N LYS A 110 -8.06 -23.56 -11.86
CA LYS A 110 -7.84 -22.12 -11.70
C LYS A 110 -7.30 -21.85 -10.29
N VAL A 111 -6.15 -21.21 -10.22
CA VAL A 111 -5.49 -20.81 -8.96
C VAL A 111 -5.58 -19.30 -8.81
N VAL A 112 -6.18 -18.84 -7.73
CA VAL A 112 -6.22 -17.42 -7.35
C VAL A 112 -5.37 -17.23 -6.11
N SER A 113 -4.27 -16.51 -6.25
CA SER A 113 -3.39 -16.12 -5.14
C SER A 113 -3.62 -14.65 -4.80
N SER A 114 -3.82 -14.35 -3.53
CA SER A 114 -4.02 -12.97 -3.03
C SER A 114 -2.92 -12.65 -2.04
N THR A 115 -2.15 -11.61 -2.31
CA THR A 115 -1.10 -11.10 -1.43
C THR A 115 -1.62 -9.87 -0.70
N TRP A 116 -1.78 -9.95 0.60
CA TRP A 116 -2.20 -8.87 1.48
C TRP A 116 -1.00 -8.30 2.22
N LEU A 117 -0.79 -6.99 2.14
CA LEU A 117 0.32 -6.29 2.77
C LEU A 117 -0.24 -5.15 3.61
N HIS A 118 0.11 -5.11 4.88
CA HIS A 118 -0.26 -4.03 5.78
C HIS A 118 0.92 -3.09 5.95
N ASN A 119 0.68 -1.80 5.72
CA ASN A 119 1.70 -0.78 5.63
C ASN A 119 1.37 0.43 6.51
N VAL A 120 2.42 1.06 7.01
CA VAL A 120 2.38 2.44 7.49
C VAL A 120 2.88 3.34 6.37
N GLU A 121 2.20 4.44 6.12
CA GLU A 121 2.53 5.39 5.07
C GLU A 121 2.56 6.81 5.60
N ILE A 122 3.55 7.57 5.14
CA ILE A 122 3.74 8.99 5.43
C ILE A 122 3.73 9.74 4.10
N PRO A 123 2.57 10.26 3.64
CA PRO A 123 2.52 11.21 2.55
C PRO A 123 2.97 12.60 3.02
N VAL A 124 3.57 13.36 2.11
CA VAL A 124 3.87 14.78 2.29
C VAL A 124 3.40 15.49 1.02
N HIS A 125 2.18 15.97 1.05
CA HIS A 125 1.55 16.59 -0.12
C HIS A 125 1.52 18.11 -0.01
N VAL A 126 1.66 18.77 -1.15
CA VAL A 126 1.32 20.18 -1.33
C VAL A 126 -0.03 20.24 -2.01
N GLY A 127 -0.93 21.06 -1.49
CA GLY A 127 -2.29 21.16 -1.99
C GLY A 127 -2.75 22.60 -2.19
N TYR A 128 -3.82 22.69 -2.96
CA TYR A 128 -4.55 23.92 -3.17
C TYR A 128 -6.04 23.71 -2.95
N ARG A 129 -6.68 24.60 -2.19
CA ARG A 129 -8.10 24.56 -1.84
C ARG A 129 -8.78 25.82 -2.32
N VAL A 130 -9.94 25.64 -2.96
CA VAL A 130 -10.81 26.72 -3.43
C VAL A 130 -12.18 26.56 -2.78
N ALA A 131 -12.68 27.65 -2.17
CA ALA A 131 -14.07 27.75 -1.77
C ALA A 131 -14.94 27.94 -3.02
N VAL A 132 -15.87 27.03 -3.27
CA VAL A 132 -16.75 27.06 -4.45
C VAL A 132 -18.15 27.59 -4.11
N ALA A 133 -18.55 27.51 -2.84
CA ALA A 133 -19.79 28.06 -2.30
C ALA A 133 -19.67 28.23 -0.78
N PRO A 134 -20.64 28.87 -0.09
CA PRO A 134 -20.67 28.91 1.37
C PRO A 134 -20.59 27.50 1.96
N ASN A 135 -19.62 27.24 2.81
CA ASN A 135 -19.34 25.95 3.45
C ASN A 135 -18.93 24.80 2.49
N MET A 136 -18.62 25.10 1.22
CA MET A 136 -18.17 24.11 0.22
C MET A 136 -16.80 24.48 -0.32
N ALA A 137 -15.92 23.49 -0.42
CA ALA A 137 -14.61 23.66 -1.02
C ALA A 137 -14.23 22.43 -1.85
N VAL A 138 -13.37 22.66 -2.84
CA VAL A 138 -12.69 21.61 -3.59
C VAL A 138 -11.20 21.77 -3.36
N SER A 139 -10.52 20.69 -3.16
CA SER A 139 -9.06 20.69 -3.03
C SER A 139 -8.42 19.62 -3.89
N ILE A 140 -7.21 19.93 -4.33
CA ILE A 140 -6.30 18.97 -4.97
C ILE A 140 -4.96 19.05 -4.27
N GLN A 141 -4.34 17.92 -4.06
CA GLN A 141 -3.00 17.84 -3.47
C GLN A 141 -2.18 16.75 -4.13
N ALA A 142 -0.87 16.93 -4.18
CA ALA A 142 0.07 15.94 -4.71
C ALA A 142 1.42 16.05 -4.02
N GLY A 143 2.17 14.96 -4.04
CA GLY A 143 3.51 14.92 -3.48
C GLY A 143 4.04 13.51 -3.28
N PRO A 144 5.23 13.40 -2.69
CA PRO A 144 5.81 12.11 -2.35
C PRO A 144 5.09 11.44 -1.18
N TRP A 145 5.20 10.12 -1.16
CA TRP A 145 4.84 9.30 0.00
C TRP A 145 5.93 8.27 0.28
N PHE A 146 6.07 7.90 1.54
CA PHE A 146 6.99 6.89 2.04
C PHE A 146 6.17 5.83 2.75
N SER A 147 6.45 4.56 2.49
CA SER A 147 5.70 3.46 3.09
C SER A 147 6.61 2.36 3.59
N TYR A 148 6.20 1.74 4.69
CA TYR A 148 6.87 0.58 5.26
C TYR A 148 5.88 -0.53 5.56
N GLY A 149 6.07 -1.68 4.91
CA GLY A 149 5.31 -2.90 5.13
C GLY A 149 5.80 -3.63 6.37
N PHE A 150 4.90 -3.91 7.29
CA PHE A 150 5.24 -4.56 8.56
C PHE A 150 4.61 -5.96 8.72
N LEU A 151 3.48 -6.20 8.06
CA LEU A 151 2.80 -7.49 7.99
C LEU A 151 2.44 -7.81 6.55
N GLY A 152 2.43 -9.10 6.22
CA GLY A 152 1.95 -9.59 4.94
C GLY A 152 1.43 -11.01 5.09
N LYS A 153 0.42 -11.34 4.29
CA LYS A 153 -0.14 -12.67 4.18
C LYS A 153 -0.40 -12.99 2.72
N VAL A 154 -0.04 -14.20 2.32
CA VAL A 154 -0.45 -14.77 1.04
C VAL A 154 -1.57 -15.76 1.32
N SER A 155 -2.66 -15.65 0.57
CA SER A 155 -3.72 -16.65 0.59
C SER A 155 -3.97 -17.18 -0.83
N GLN A 156 -4.25 -18.46 -0.92
CA GLN A 156 -4.48 -19.16 -2.18
C GLN A 156 -5.85 -19.84 -2.16
N LYS A 157 -6.51 -19.81 -3.30
CA LYS A 157 -7.75 -20.57 -3.54
C LYS A 157 -7.66 -21.23 -4.90
N THR A 158 -7.68 -22.55 -4.90
CA THR A 158 -7.67 -23.35 -6.12
C THR A 158 -9.08 -23.87 -6.40
N THR A 159 -9.55 -23.68 -7.63
CA THR A 159 -10.84 -24.18 -8.09
C THR A 159 -10.60 -25.23 -9.18
N VAL A 160 -11.14 -26.43 -8.99
CA VAL A 160 -11.08 -27.53 -9.97
C VAL A 160 -12.48 -27.76 -10.53
N ILE A 161 -12.62 -27.66 -11.86
CA ILE A 161 -13.86 -27.86 -12.61
C ILE A 161 -13.67 -29.10 -13.45
N GLY A 162 -14.50 -30.12 -13.25
CA GLY A 162 -14.46 -31.43 -13.95
C GLY A 162 -15.10 -32.51 -13.10
N GLU A 163 -15.24 -33.70 -13.67
CA GLU A 163 -15.84 -34.88 -13.02
C GLU A 163 -14.94 -36.11 -13.20
N GLY A 164 -15.11 -37.10 -12.30
CA GLY A 164 -14.36 -38.33 -12.31
C GLY A 164 -13.17 -38.37 -11.38
N LYS A 165 -12.54 -39.54 -11.25
CA LYS A 165 -11.48 -39.83 -10.26
C LYS A 165 -10.29 -38.89 -10.35
N LEU A 166 -9.90 -38.44 -11.53
CA LEU A 166 -8.78 -37.50 -11.72
C LEU A 166 -9.15 -36.09 -11.23
N ALA A 167 -10.37 -35.64 -11.48
CA ALA A 167 -10.86 -34.37 -10.95
C ALA A 167 -10.98 -34.39 -9.42
N ASP A 168 -11.40 -35.52 -8.83
CA ASP A 168 -11.48 -35.68 -7.37
C ASP A 168 -10.11 -35.68 -6.72
N ALA A 169 -9.14 -36.38 -7.28
CA ALA A 169 -7.74 -36.34 -6.81
C ALA A 169 -7.14 -34.92 -6.94
N ALA A 170 -7.42 -34.21 -8.02
CA ALA A 170 -7.00 -32.83 -8.20
C ALA A 170 -7.63 -31.87 -7.15
N ARG A 171 -8.89 -32.09 -6.75
CA ARG A 171 -9.54 -31.33 -5.66
C ARG A 171 -8.91 -31.57 -4.30
N GLU A 172 -8.59 -32.83 -3.99
CA GLU A 172 -7.88 -33.15 -2.74
C GLU A 172 -6.49 -32.49 -2.68
N TYR A 173 -5.73 -32.58 -3.76
CA TYR A 173 -4.43 -31.92 -3.86
C TYR A 173 -4.56 -30.40 -3.73
N ALA A 174 -5.54 -29.79 -4.43
CA ALA A 174 -5.84 -28.37 -4.37
C ALA A 174 -6.15 -27.92 -2.94
N LYS A 175 -7.01 -28.68 -2.23
CA LYS A 175 -7.35 -28.39 -0.83
C LYS A 175 -6.13 -28.44 0.09
N ALA A 176 -5.31 -29.47 -0.01
CA ALA A 176 -4.10 -29.58 0.79
C ALA A 176 -3.10 -28.45 0.49
N SER A 177 -2.92 -28.08 -0.78
CA SER A 177 -2.06 -26.96 -1.19
C SER A 177 -2.57 -25.61 -0.68
N ASP A 178 -3.87 -25.36 -0.78
CA ASP A 178 -4.50 -24.13 -0.28
C ASP A 178 -4.39 -24.05 1.24
N GLU A 179 -4.63 -25.13 1.97
CA GLU A 179 -4.47 -25.20 3.42
C GLU A 179 -3.01 -24.92 3.84
N ALA A 180 -2.03 -25.54 3.18
CA ALA A 180 -0.62 -25.31 3.46
C ALA A 180 -0.22 -23.85 3.23
N THR A 181 -0.69 -23.22 2.15
CA THR A 181 -0.43 -21.80 1.84
C THR A 181 -1.13 -20.87 2.83
N ASN A 182 -2.40 -21.12 3.13
CA ASN A 182 -3.24 -20.25 3.97
C ASN A 182 -2.87 -20.32 5.45
N ASN A 183 -2.37 -21.47 5.92
CA ASN A 183 -1.89 -21.68 7.29
C ASN A 183 -0.42 -21.28 7.45
N GLY A 184 0.28 -21.02 6.37
CA GLY A 184 1.65 -20.52 6.40
C GLY A 184 1.71 -19.12 7.03
N GLU A 185 2.45 -18.99 8.13
CA GLU A 185 2.68 -17.69 8.80
C GLU A 185 3.75 -16.83 8.10
N THR A 186 4.15 -17.23 6.90
CA THR A 186 5.31 -16.60 6.25
C THR A 186 4.93 -15.31 5.56
N SER A 187 5.24 -14.19 6.22
CA SER A 187 5.11 -12.87 5.60
C SER A 187 6.11 -12.73 4.43
N PRO A 188 5.67 -12.20 3.25
CA PRO A 188 6.55 -11.95 2.10
C PRO A 188 7.77 -11.06 2.43
N TYR A 189 7.69 -10.31 3.52
CA TYR A 189 8.79 -9.47 4.02
C TYR A 189 9.82 -10.22 4.89
N LYS A 190 9.49 -11.43 5.37
CA LYS A 190 10.29 -12.19 6.33
C LYS A 190 10.85 -13.50 5.76
N THR A 191 10.54 -13.84 4.51
CA THR A 191 11.13 -15.00 3.82
C THR A 191 12.63 -14.82 3.62
N ASP A 192 13.38 -15.93 3.50
CA ASP A 192 14.79 -15.92 3.11
C ASP A 192 14.96 -16.82 1.87
N PRO A 193 15.25 -16.28 0.69
CA PRO A 193 15.31 -14.83 0.37
C PRO A 193 13.95 -14.11 0.49
N LYS A 194 13.98 -12.80 0.78
CA LYS A 194 12.77 -11.99 0.87
C LYS A 194 12.07 -11.94 -0.49
N VAL A 195 10.78 -12.22 -0.49
CA VAL A 195 9.95 -12.11 -1.70
C VAL A 195 9.67 -10.65 -2.03
N LEU A 196 9.41 -9.82 -1.01
CA LEU A 196 9.16 -8.39 -1.14
C LEU A 196 10.01 -7.58 -0.17
N LYS A 197 10.47 -6.42 -0.63
CA LYS A 197 11.12 -5.40 0.20
C LYS A 197 10.05 -4.61 0.96
N PRO A 198 10.24 -4.35 2.25
CA PRO A 198 9.21 -3.69 3.06
C PRO A 198 9.11 -2.18 2.81
N PHE A 199 10.18 -1.53 2.34
CA PHE A 199 10.21 -0.09 2.09
C PHE A 199 9.81 0.23 0.65
N ASP A 200 8.93 1.21 0.50
CA ASP A 200 8.52 1.77 -0.78
C ASP A 200 8.44 3.30 -0.70
N LEU A 201 8.64 3.94 -1.85
CA LEU A 201 8.59 5.38 -2.07
C LEU A 201 7.86 5.62 -3.38
N GLY A 202 6.99 6.61 -3.38
CA GLY A 202 6.25 6.94 -4.58
C GLY A 202 5.77 8.37 -4.63
N VAL A 203 4.93 8.64 -5.61
CA VAL A 203 4.21 9.89 -5.78
C VAL A 203 2.71 9.61 -5.72
N GLY A 204 1.97 10.57 -5.17
CA GLY A 204 0.53 10.47 -5.04
C GLY A 204 -0.15 11.78 -5.33
N MET A 205 -1.43 11.69 -5.63
CA MET A 205 -2.33 12.81 -5.77
C MET A 205 -3.67 12.48 -5.14
N GLN A 206 -4.36 13.51 -4.64
CA GLN A 206 -5.68 13.39 -4.04
C GLN A 206 -6.51 14.61 -4.41
N ALA A 207 -7.76 14.37 -4.78
CA ALA A 207 -8.79 15.40 -4.88
C ALA A 207 -9.81 15.20 -3.76
N ALA A 208 -10.36 16.29 -3.25
CA ALA A 208 -11.42 16.21 -2.25
C ALA A 208 -12.51 17.24 -2.53
N PHE A 209 -13.75 16.84 -2.26
CA PHE A 209 -14.90 17.73 -2.13
C PHE A 209 -15.27 17.81 -0.65
N GLU A 210 -15.35 19.03 -0.13
CA GLU A 210 -15.58 19.29 1.29
C GLU A 210 -16.88 20.07 1.48
N TYR A 211 -17.66 19.62 2.44
CA TYR A 211 -18.85 20.35 2.91
C TYR A 211 -18.75 20.52 4.44
N ARG A 212 -18.59 21.76 4.88
CA ARG A 212 -18.23 22.09 6.27
C ARG A 212 -16.98 21.32 6.71
N GLN A 213 -17.12 20.45 7.73
CA GLN A 213 -16.02 19.63 8.23
C GLN A 213 -15.88 18.27 7.52
N PHE A 214 -16.86 17.86 6.74
CA PHE A 214 -16.87 16.55 6.09
C PHE A 214 -16.32 16.66 4.66
N GLY A 215 -15.60 15.64 4.23
CA GLY A 215 -15.08 15.55 2.88
C GLY A 215 -15.18 14.15 2.30
N VAL A 216 -15.30 14.10 0.96
CA VAL A 216 -15.12 12.89 0.17
C VAL A 216 -13.80 13.03 -0.56
N ASN A 217 -12.94 12.03 -0.46
CA ASN A 217 -11.60 12.02 -1.03
C ASN A 217 -11.48 10.95 -2.11
N LEU A 218 -10.80 11.27 -3.19
CA LEU A 218 -10.38 10.36 -4.23
C LEU A 218 -8.87 10.53 -4.42
N GLY A 219 -8.11 9.45 -4.41
CA GLY A 219 -6.68 9.56 -4.59
C GLY A 219 -6.09 8.43 -5.39
N PHE A 220 -4.90 8.70 -5.91
CA PHE A 220 -4.09 7.77 -6.69
C PHE A 220 -2.64 7.86 -6.22
N GLU A 221 -1.98 6.71 -6.12
CA GLU A 221 -0.58 6.58 -5.71
C GLU A 221 0.15 5.60 -6.62
N TYR A 222 1.39 5.94 -6.97
CA TYR A 222 2.27 5.10 -7.76
C TYR A 222 3.64 4.97 -7.08
N GLY A 223 4.06 3.71 -6.83
CA GLY A 223 5.35 3.35 -6.26
C GLY A 223 6.45 3.44 -7.32
N LEU A 224 7.52 4.14 -7.00
CA LEU A 224 8.65 4.35 -7.88
C LEU A 224 9.75 3.31 -7.67
N LEU A 225 9.79 2.68 -6.48
CA LEU A 225 10.83 1.71 -6.17
C LEU A 225 10.44 0.30 -6.65
N ASN A 226 11.47 -0.48 -6.97
CA ASN A 226 11.31 -1.91 -7.16
C ASN A 226 11.19 -2.60 -5.79
N THR A 227 9.98 -3.02 -5.44
CA THR A 227 9.69 -3.72 -4.19
C THR A 227 9.92 -5.23 -4.27
N SER A 228 10.32 -5.77 -5.43
CA SER A 228 10.72 -7.18 -5.55
C SER A 228 11.98 -7.47 -4.74
N GLY A 229 11.99 -8.62 -4.08
CA GLY A 229 13.18 -9.20 -3.47
C GLY A 229 14.13 -9.88 -4.47
N PHE A 230 13.68 -10.06 -5.72
CA PHE A 230 14.44 -10.73 -6.80
C PHE A 230 14.87 -9.72 -7.85
N ASP A 231 16.14 -9.73 -8.22
CA ASP A 231 16.71 -8.75 -9.18
C ASP A 231 16.16 -8.92 -10.60
N ALA A 232 15.78 -10.15 -10.98
CA ALA A 232 15.21 -10.45 -12.30
C ALA A 232 13.78 -9.93 -12.50
N VAL A 233 13.11 -9.51 -11.42
CA VAL A 233 11.70 -9.09 -11.43
C VAL A 233 11.59 -7.68 -10.85
N LYS A 234 10.88 -6.80 -11.53
CA LYS A 234 10.51 -5.48 -10.99
C LYS A 234 9.05 -5.51 -10.58
N VAL A 235 8.77 -5.04 -9.37
CA VAL A 235 7.41 -4.91 -8.83
C VAL A 235 7.19 -3.50 -8.35
N ASN A 236 6.20 -2.82 -8.91
CA ASN A 236 5.76 -1.49 -8.51
C ASN A 236 4.33 -1.56 -7.96
N ASN A 237 4.08 -0.82 -6.89
CA ASN A 237 2.75 -0.69 -6.31
C ASN A 237 1.95 0.42 -6.99
N MET A 238 0.66 0.18 -7.15
CA MET A 238 -0.30 1.16 -7.64
C MET A 238 -1.55 1.08 -6.77
N ASN A 239 -2.04 2.23 -6.29
CA ASN A 239 -3.24 2.31 -5.48
C ASN A 239 -4.18 3.38 -6.00
N PHE A 240 -5.45 3.08 -5.95
CA PHE A 240 -6.54 4.04 -6.02
C PHE A 240 -7.34 3.95 -4.71
N TYR A 241 -7.77 5.08 -4.14
CA TYR A 241 -8.57 5.05 -2.94
C TYR A 241 -9.73 6.05 -2.97
N VAL A 242 -10.78 5.70 -2.26
CA VAL A 242 -11.92 6.56 -1.99
C VAL A 242 -12.20 6.54 -0.49
N GLY A 243 -12.41 7.70 0.10
CA GLY A 243 -12.59 7.80 1.54
C GLY A 243 -13.43 8.99 1.95
N LEU A 244 -13.79 8.97 3.22
CA LEU A 244 -14.42 10.06 3.92
C LEU A 244 -13.41 10.71 4.85
N GLY A 245 -13.46 12.04 4.96
CA GLY A 245 -12.61 12.82 5.83
C GLY A 245 -13.41 13.73 6.76
N TYR A 246 -12.82 14.03 7.90
CA TYR A 246 -13.32 15.03 8.84
C TYR A 246 -12.18 15.99 9.22
N ARG A 247 -12.46 17.30 9.18
CA ARG A 247 -11.53 18.38 9.53
C ARG A 247 -11.94 19.02 10.85
N PHE A 248 -10.99 19.14 11.75
CA PHE A 248 -11.16 19.78 13.06
C PHE A 248 -10.83 21.26 13.04
#